data_61f5d48e4ac6cc1750e95f6ec9f997ca
#
_entry.id   61f5d48e4ac6cc1750e95f6ec9f997ca
#
_cell.length_a   1.000
_cell.length_b   1.000
_cell.length_c   1.000
_cell.angle_alpha   90.00
_cell.angle_beta   90.00
_cell.angle_gamma   90.00
#
_symmetry.space_group_name_H-M   'P 1'
#
loop_
_entity.id
_entity.type
_entity.pdbx_description
1 polymer ?
#
loop_
_entity_poly.entity_id
_entity_poly.type
_entity_poly.pdbx_seq_one_letter_code
_entity_poly.pdbx_strand_id
1 'polypeptide(L)'
;MNKLLALFFVVVSTVAFSQNKTEFHKVSLKDKKDNAVGFNFYVENVYDGRQFKENIGTVQKGGFNRKVLANFEKPLAEEFLDYLAIICPKEENKSKISIRINDLYVSELTRAMSETGYATLAIDVIESKEGVDYIVGSYTASTESNGMDVTGKHDERLKKVLQDCLTNYMKTSDTDKSALVFDANQSIKSKAITDVPLKGIYLTYVDVLNGKPIDDTNFEITNKKEKFYLFNKATNSEELNYYGFSDAENFYINVSKYASSKHYAKTEIINGKYYIENVIYNSNNAIAMGAMFGLIGVAIASAASDSSTPMLIDCYTGQPSFLSDSEMKVMLSPYPELLKEFKDSNKSSLERKEILKKYYQATLVE
;
A
#
# COMPACT_ATOMS: atom_id res chain seq x y z
N MET A 1 71.93 -7.31 36.54
CA MET A 1 71.00 -8.30 35.93
C MET A 1 69.62 -7.82 36.17
N ASN A 2 69.06 -7.04 35.23
CA ASN A 2 67.71 -6.46 35.36
C ASN A 2 66.77 -7.27 34.51
N LYS A 3 65.81 -7.89 35.17
CA LYS A 3 64.71 -8.59 34.47
C LYS A 3 63.66 -7.57 34.11
N LEU A 4 63.46 -7.32 32.81
CA LEU A 4 62.44 -6.52 32.23
C LEU A 4 61.16 -7.39 32.18
N LEU A 5 60.14 -7.01 32.96
CA LEU A 5 58.85 -7.64 32.95
C LEU A 5 57.99 -6.95 31.86
N ALA A 6 57.80 -7.61 30.72
CA ALA A 6 56.90 -7.12 29.67
C ALA A 6 55.45 -7.46 30.03
N LEU A 7 54.72 -6.45 30.40
CA LEU A 7 53.26 -6.55 30.65
C LEU A 7 52.52 -6.52 29.32
N PHE A 8 52.01 -7.68 28.87
CA PHE A 8 51.21 -7.78 27.67
C PHE A 8 49.75 -7.37 28.02
N PHE A 9 49.38 -6.15 27.63
CA PHE A 9 48.01 -5.71 27.72
C PHE A 9 47.22 -6.31 26.57
N VAL A 10 46.49 -7.41 26.80
CA VAL A 10 45.47 -7.91 25.88
C VAL A 10 44.25 -7.01 26.01
N VAL A 11 44.10 -6.06 25.11
CA VAL A 11 42.88 -5.30 24.95
C VAL A 11 41.87 -6.23 24.24
N VAL A 12 41.04 -6.91 25.02
CA VAL A 12 39.85 -7.59 24.49
C VAL A 12 38.87 -6.49 24.15
N SER A 13 38.86 -6.06 22.89
CA SER A 13 37.77 -5.25 22.34
C SER A 13 36.52 -6.12 22.26
N THR A 14 35.70 -6.08 23.29
CA THR A 14 34.30 -6.55 23.20
C THR A 14 33.61 -5.64 22.22
N VAL A 15 33.48 -6.09 20.97
CA VAL A 15 32.54 -5.52 20.01
C VAL A 15 31.15 -5.84 20.57
N ALA A 16 30.64 -4.92 21.35
CA ALA A 16 29.24 -4.95 21.72
C ALA A 16 28.44 -4.81 20.41
N PHE A 17 27.97 -5.92 19.88
CA PHE A 17 26.88 -5.89 18.92
C PHE A 17 25.67 -5.30 19.64
N SER A 18 25.57 -3.97 19.59
CA SER A 18 24.33 -3.31 19.90
C SER A 18 23.33 -3.79 18.85
N GLN A 19 22.54 -4.79 19.21
CA GLN A 19 21.30 -5.03 18.50
C GLN A 19 20.51 -3.74 18.65
N ASN A 20 20.55 -2.89 17.63
CA ASN A 20 19.67 -1.74 17.53
C ASN A 20 18.24 -2.29 17.54
N LYS A 21 17.65 -2.41 18.72
CA LYS A 21 16.23 -2.70 18.88
C LYS A 21 15.51 -1.60 18.09
N THR A 22 14.88 -1.95 16.98
CA THR A 22 14.06 -1.00 16.22
C THR A 22 13.02 -0.42 17.17
N GLU A 23 13.14 0.88 17.45
CA GLU A 23 12.17 1.57 18.30
C GLU A 23 10.87 1.72 17.52
N PHE A 24 9.78 1.18 18.06
CA PHE A 24 8.44 1.37 17.50
C PHE A 24 7.65 2.37 18.33
N HIS A 25 6.90 3.24 17.65
CA HIS A 25 5.79 3.94 18.25
C HIS A 25 4.62 2.97 18.40
N LYS A 26 4.15 2.78 19.63
CA LYS A 26 3.05 1.87 19.92
C LYS A 26 1.71 2.59 19.76
N VAL A 27 0.82 1.99 18.98
CA VAL A 27 -0.57 2.42 18.82
C VAL A 27 -1.47 1.38 19.45
N SER A 28 -2.53 1.79 20.14
CA SER A 28 -3.55 0.89 20.65
C SER A 28 -4.94 1.42 20.31
N LEU A 29 -5.81 0.55 19.82
CA LEU A 29 -7.22 0.88 19.55
C LEU A 29 -8.08 0.79 20.82
N LYS A 30 -7.54 0.32 21.93
CA LYS A 30 -8.27 0.17 23.17
C LYS A 30 -8.46 1.53 23.86
N ASP A 31 -9.69 2.04 23.88
CA ASP A 31 -10.10 3.18 24.69
C ASP A 31 -11.34 2.83 25.50
N LYS A 32 -11.34 3.23 26.79
CA LYS A 32 -12.47 3.02 27.69
C LYS A 32 -13.69 3.91 27.37
N LYS A 33 -13.53 4.87 26.47
CA LYS A 33 -14.58 5.82 26.06
C LYS A 33 -15.36 5.40 24.84
N ASP A 34 -14.90 4.35 24.13
CA ASP A 34 -15.60 3.87 22.94
C ASP A 34 -16.90 3.17 23.34
N ASN A 35 -17.97 3.43 22.57
CA ASN A 35 -19.29 2.88 22.77
C ASN A 35 -19.71 2.07 21.56
N ALA A 36 -20.71 1.20 21.75
CA ALA A 36 -21.31 0.48 20.63
C ALA A 36 -21.86 1.44 19.57
N VAL A 37 -21.56 1.14 18.32
CA VAL A 37 -22.13 1.78 17.14
C VAL A 37 -23.29 0.91 16.67
N GLY A 38 -24.37 1.53 16.19
CA GLY A 38 -25.61 0.82 15.80
C GLY A 38 -25.48 -0.04 14.54
N PHE A 39 -24.41 -0.85 14.42
CA PHE A 39 -24.27 -1.83 13.36
C PHE A 39 -25.23 -3.01 13.54
N ASN A 40 -25.81 -3.50 12.45
CA ASN A 40 -26.71 -4.66 12.42
C ASN A 40 -25.95 -6.00 12.27
N PHE A 41 -24.65 -5.99 12.45
CA PHE A 41 -23.76 -7.14 12.41
C PHE A 41 -22.74 -7.10 13.58
N TYR A 42 -22.07 -8.21 13.78
CA TYR A 42 -20.84 -8.30 14.59
C TYR A 42 -19.72 -8.95 13.79
N VAL A 43 -18.48 -8.65 14.15
CA VAL A 43 -17.29 -9.22 13.51
C VAL A 43 -16.80 -10.41 14.34
N GLU A 44 -16.75 -11.59 13.72
CA GLU A 44 -16.28 -12.82 14.39
C GLU A 44 -14.78 -13.04 14.21
N ASN A 45 -14.23 -12.74 13.02
CA ASN A 45 -12.81 -12.92 12.73
C ASN A 45 -12.23 -11.70 12.00
N VAL A 46 -10.95 -11.45 12.28
CA VAL A 46 -10.12 -10.49 11.56
C VAL A 46 -8.91 -11.22 10.99
N TYR A 47 -8.70 -11.11 9.69
CA TYR A 47 -7.55 -11.69 8.99
C TYR A 47 -6.59 -10.57 8.58
N ASP A 48 -5.29 -10.74 8.89
CA ASP A 48 -4.25 -9.85 8.40
C ASP A 48 -3.78 -10.32 7.01
N GLY A 49 -4.41 -9.77 5.97
CA GLY A 49 -4.09 -10.01 4.56
C GLY A 49 -3.04 -9.07 3.98
N ARG A 50 -2.45 -8.18 4.79
CA ARG A 50 -1.43 -7.25 4.30
C ARG A 50 -0.22 -8.00 3.79
N GLN A 51 0.36 -7.53 2.71
CA GLN A 51 1.65 -8.05 2.23
C GLN A 51 2.79 -7.66 3.14
N PHE A 52 2.77 -6.41 3.63
CA PHE A 52 3.78 -5.87 4.52
C PHE A 52 3.24 -5.82 5.96
N LYS A 53 3.79 -6.66 6.84
CA LYS A 53 3.28 -6.87 8.21
C LYS A 53 4.20 -6.34 9.30
N GLU A 54 5.40 -5.89 8.97
CA GLU A 54 6.45 -5.50 9.92
C GLU A 54 6.10 -4.24 10.71
N ASN A 55 5.27 -3.37 10.14
CA ASN A 55 4.78 -2.17 10.81
C ASN A 55 3.44 -1.69 10.21
N ILE A 56 2.88 -0.62 10.77
CA ILE A 56 1.65 0.02 10.30
C ILE A 56 1.89 1.45 9.79
N GLY A 57 3.14 1.82 9.58
CA GLY A 57 3.49 3.14 9.08
C GLY A 57 4.61 3.83 9.82
N THR A 58 4.69 5.15 9.68
CA THR A 58 5.71 5.99 10.30
C THR A 58 5.11 7.20 10.99
N VAL A 59 5.68 7.54 12.14
CA VAL A 59 5.39 8.75 12.89
C VAL A 59 6.64 9.60 13.05
N GLN A 60 6.50 10.83 13.48
CA GLN A 60 7.61 11.74 13.72
C GLN A 60 7.75 12.04 15.20
N LYS A 61 8.94 11.86 15.77
CA LYS A 61 9.20 12.09 17.20
C LYS A 61 10.26 13.17 17.44
N GLY A 62 9.95 14.01 18.43
CA GLY A 62 10.85 15.04 18.94
C GLY A 62 11.00 16.24 18.01
N GLY A 63 11.66 17.30 18.49
CA GLY A 63 11.79 18.58 17.78
C GLY A 63 12.57 18.53 16.45
N PHE A 64 13.19 17.41 16.12
CA PHE A 64 13.86 17.17 14.84
C PHE A 64 13.07 16.27 13.89
N ASN A 65 11.80 15.97 14.20
CA ASN A 65 10.92 15.16 13.39
C ASN A 65 11.53 13.80 12.97
N ARG A 66 12.22 13.13 13.91
CA ARG A 66 12.84 11.84 13.66
C ARG A 66 11.77 10.80 13.30
N LYS A 67 11.85 10.23 12.11
CA LYS A 67 10.94 9.17 11.68
C LYS A 67 11.13 7.91 12.52
N VAL A 68 10.05 7.39 13.06
CA VAL A 68 9.98 6.16 13.85
C VAL A 68 8.87 5.29 13.28
N LEU A 69 9.12 3.99 13.16
CA LEU A 69 8.10 3.05 12.71
C LEU A 69 6.98 2.95 13.75
N ALA A 70 5.74 2.88 13.31
CA ALA A 70 4.58 2.64 14.14
C ALA A 70 4.16 1.17 14.07
N ASN A 71 3.70 0.61 15.21
CA ASN A 71 3.09 -0.71 15.22
C ASN A 71 2.10 -0.81 16.40
N PHE A 72 1.25 -1.83 16.39
CA PHE A 72 0.41 -2.15 17.54
C PHE A 72 1.21 -2.82 18.66
N GLU A 73 0.65 -2.80 19.86
CA GLU A 73 1.21 -3.55 21.00
C GLU A 73 0.96 -5.05 20.86
N LYS A 74 -0.18 -5.41 20.28
CA LYS A 74 -0.63 -6.78 20.00
C LYS A 74 -0.56 -7.09 18.50
N PRO A 75 -0.70 -8.37 18.10
CA PRO A 75 -0.96 -8.71 16.69
C PRO A 75 -2.15 -7.93 16.15
N LEU A 76 -2.05 -7.45 14.90
CA LEU A 76 -3.05 -6.58 14.28
C LEU A 76 -4.48 -7.15 14.39
N ALA A 77 -4.63 -8.43 14.06
CA ALA A 77 -5.95 -9.07 14.09
C ALA A 77 -6.58 -9.06 15.49
N GLU A 78 -5.78 -9.27 16.53
CA GLU A 78 -6.22 -9.23 17.94
C GLU A 78 -6.60 -7.80 18.35
N GLU A 79 -5.77 -6.81 18.01
CA GLU A 79 -6.03 -5.39 18.31
C GLU A 79 -7.34 -4.90 17.69
N PHE A 80 -7.58 -5.28 16.43
CA PHE A 80 -8.83 -4.93 15.74
C PHE A 80 -10.02 -5.68 16.30
N LEU A 81 -9.88 -6.98 16.61
CA LEU A 81 -10.98 -7.77 17.15
C LEU A 81 -11.42 -7.27 18.52
N ASP A 82 -10.46 -6.92 19.40
CA ASP A 82 -10.74 -6.33 20.70
C ASP A 82 -11.56 -5.02 20.57
N TYR A 83 -11.18 -4.15 19.65
CA TYR A 83 -11.91 -2.91 19.38
C TYR A 83 -13.28 -3.15 18.76
N LEU A 84 -13.38 -4.05 17.80
CA LEU A 84 -14.64 -4.41 17.14
C LEU A 84 -15.65 -5.02 18.10
N ALA A 85 -15.19 -5.77 19.10
CA ALA A 85 -16.07 -6.29 20.15
C ALA A 85 -16.74 -5.18 21.00
N ILE A 86 -16.13 -4.00 21.05
CA ILE A 86 -16.71 -2.83 21.73
C ILE A 86 -17.73 -2.12 20.83
N ILE A 87 -17.38 -1.83 19.58
CA ILE A 87 -18.22 -1.00 18.69
C ILE A 87 -19.33 -1.77 17.99
N CYS A 88 -19.19 -3.08 17.79
CA CYS A 88 -20.20 -3.99 17.23
C CYS A 88 -20.29 -5.28 18.05
N PRO A 89 -20.82 -5.20 19.28
CA PRO A 89 -20.93 -6.33 20.18
C PRO A 89 -21.83 -7.44 19.59
N LYS A 90 -21.47 -8.69 19.90
CA LYS A 90 -22.24 -9.86 19.50
C LYS A 90 -23.60 -9.86 20.19
N GLU A 91 -24.66 -9.91 19.41
CA GLU A 91 -26.05 -10.03 19.84
C GLU A 91 -26.77 -11.06 18.97
N GLU A 92 -27.80 -11.75 19.50
CA GLU A 92 -28.47 -12.86 18.82
C GLU A 92 -29.16 -12.46 17.49
N ASN A 93 -29.58 -11.21 17.38
CA ASN A 93 -30.27 -10.66 16.21
C ASN A 93 -29.35 -10.04 15.17
N LYS A 94 -28.04 -10.03 15.39
CA LYS A 94 -27.06 -9.46 14.46
C LYS A 94 -26.48 -10.52 13.54
N SER A 95 -26.27 -10.15 12.27
CA SER A 95 -25.58 -10.99 11.32
C SER A 95 -24.08 -11.10 11.66
N LYS A 96 -23.50 -12.24 11.34
CA LYS A 96 -22.10 -12.52 11.53
C LYS A 96 -21.32 -12.20 10.27
N ILE A 97 -20.25 -11.44 10.40
CA ILE A 97 -19.27 -11.20 9.33
C ILE A 97 -17.85 -11.48 9.82
N SER A 98 -16.93 -11.61 8.89
CA SER A 98 -15.48 -11.52 9.13
C SER A 98 -14.90 -10.42 8.26
N ILE A 99 -13.72 -9.91 8.62
CA ILE A 99 -13.01 -8.93 7.79
C ILE A 99 -11.59 -9.40 7.51
N ARG A 100 -11.07 -9.06 6.32
CA ARG A 100 -9.67 -9.18 5.97
C ARG A 100 -9.09 -7.79 5.74
N ILE A 101 -8.05 -7.43 6.47
CA ILE A 101 -7.34 -6.16 6.33
C ILE A 101 -6.30 -6.34 5.22
N ASN A 102 -6.50 -5.67 4.08
CA ASN A 102 -5.63 -5.75 2.92
C ASN A 102 -4.53 -4.68 2.93
N ASP A 103 -4.84 -3.51 3.48
CA ASP A 103 -3.90 -2.42 3.68
C ASP A 103 -4.25 -1.63 4.93
N LEU A 104 -3.23 -1.15 5.62
CA LEU A 104 -3.38 -0.30 6.80
C LEU A 104 -2.13 0.54 6.94
N TYR A 105 -2.33 1.85 7.04
CA TYR A 105 -1.20 2.75 7.12
C TYR A 105 -1.48 4.04 7.91
N VAL A 106 -0.49 4.46 8.71
CA VAL A 106 -0.45 5.77 9.36
C VAL A 106 0.80 6.55 8.95
N SER A 107 0.66 7.85 8.83
CA SER A 107 1.77 8.74 8.50
C SER A 107 1.57 10.14 9.04
N GLU A 108 2.66 10.91 9.05
CA GLU A 108 2.68 12.31 9.47
C GLU A 108 3.46 13.17 8.49
N LEU A 109 2.97 14.37 8.31
CA LEU A 109 3.64 15.44 7.58
C LEU A 109 3.80 16.64 8.49
N THR A 110 5.05 17.03 8.79
CA THR A 110 5.34 18.26 9.53
C THR A 110 5.60 19.40 8.57
N ARG A 111 4.98 20.53 8.85
CA ARG A 111 5.21 21.84 8.22
C ARG A 111 5.76 22.82 9.27
N ALA A 112 6.13 24.02 8.86
CA ALA A 112 6.78 24.98 9.74
C ALA A 112 6.03 25.29 11.06
N MET A 113 4.68 25.21 11.05
CA MET A 113 3.83 25.62 12.18
C MET A 113 2.73 24.59 12.50
N SER A 114 2.69 23.45 11.85
CA SER A 114 1.63 22.46 12.03
C SER A 114 2.06 21.08 11.54
N GLU A 115 1.44 20.06 12.09
CA GLU A 115 1.55 18.69 11.63
C GLU A 115 0.20 18.20 11.11
N THR A 116 0.23 17.34 10.13
CA THR A 116 -0.94 16.63 9.61
C THR A 116 -0.69 15.13 9.76
N GLY A 117 -1.56 14.46 10.48
CA GLY A 117 -1.53 13.00 10.61
C GLY A 117 -2.57 12.37 9.69
N TYR A 118 -2.21 11.24 9.08
CA TYR A 118 -3.02 10.50 8.12
C TYR A 118 -3.23 9.07 8.61
N ALA A 119 -4.38 8.49 8.26
CA ALA A 119 -4.61 7.05 8.33
C ALA A 119 -5.39 6.58 7.11
N THR A 120 -5.06 5.39 6.63
CA THR A 120 -5.74 4.70 5.54
C THR A 120 -5.98 3.25 5.92
N LEU A 121 -7.11 2.71 5.52
CA LEU A 121 -7.49 1.32 5.72
C LEU A 121 -8.21 0.79 4.47
N ALA A 122 -7.85 -0.42 4.05
CA ALA A 122 -8.58 -1.18 3.05
C ALA A 122 -8.94 -2.55 3.64
N ILE A 123 -10.21 -2.92 3.56
CA ILE A 123 -10.74 -4.19 4.06
C ILE A 123 -11.58 -4.90 3.01
N ASP A 124 -11.61 -6.23 3.08
CA ASP A 124 -12.69 -7.02 2.51
C ASP A 124 -13.64 -7.43 3.62
N VAL A 125 -14.94 -7.44 3.33
CA VAL A 125 -15.96 -8.02 4.19
C VAL A 125 -16.33 -9.40 3.68
N ILE A 126 -16.39 -10.36 4.61
CA ILE A 126 -16.60 -11.78 4.34
C ILE A 126 -17.88 -12.22 5.05
N GLU A 127 -18.81 -12.81 4.29
CA GLU A 127 -20.02 -13.45 4.82
C GLU A 127 -19.98 -14.96 4.55
N SER A 128 -20.46 -15.77 5.51
CA SER A 128 -20.60 -17.21 5.33
C SER A 128 -22.02 -17.54 4.85
N LYS A 129 -22.12 -18.30 3.75
CA LYS A 129 -23.38 -18.82 3.22
C LYS A 129 -23.22 -20.34 3.00
N GLU A 130 -24.09 -21.13 3.62
CA GLU A 130 -24.08 -22.60 3.49
C GLU A 130 -22.73 -23.26 3.80
N GLY A 131 -21.97 -22.69 4.76
CA GLY A 131 -20.66 -23.18 5.16
C GLY A 131 -19.50 -22.77 4.25
N VAL A 132 -19.74 -21.93 3.25
CA VAL A 132 -18.72 -21.34 2.37
C VAL A 132 -18.59 -19.85 2.67
N ASP A 133 -17.37 -19.38 2.81
CA ASP A 133 -17.06 -17.97 3.02
C ASP A 133 -16.91 -17.24 1.70
N TYR A 134 -17.52 -16.06 1.59
CA TYR A 134 -17.47 -15.22 0.40
C TYR A 134 -17.03 -13.81 0.74
N ILE A 135 -16.14 -13.23 -0.05
CA ILE A 135 -15.89 -11.79 -0.05
C ILE A 135 -17.09 -11.12 -0.71
N VAL A 136 -17.85 -10.37 0.07
CA VAL A 136 -19.07 -9.70 -0.39
C VAL A 136 -18.85 -8.24 -0.76
N GLY A 137 -17.71 -7.67 -0.42
CA GLY A 137 -17.32 -6.32 -0.81
C GLY A 137 -15.95 -5.93 -0.29
N SER A 138 -15.32 -4.96 -0.97
CA SER A 138 -14.06 -4.34 -0.58
C SER A 138 -14.29 -2.86 -0.32
N TYR A 139 -13.79 -2.36 0.81
CA TYR A 139 -14.03 -1.00 1.28
C TYR A 139 -12.72 -0.34 1.67
N THR A 140 -12.56 0.91 1.26
CA THR A 140 -11.38 1.72 1.60
C THR A 140 -11.83 3.04 2.21
N ALA A 141 -11.13 3.48 3.24
CA ALA A 141 -11.32 4.77 3.85
C ALA A 141 -9.98 5.42 4.18
N SER A 142 -9.96 6.74 4.16
CA SER A 142 -8.83 7.55 4.60
C SER A 142 -9.30 8.74 5.40
N THR A 143 -8.47 9.20 6.33
CA THR A 143 -8.75 10.40 7.14
C THR A 143 -7.47 11.14 7.44
N GLU A 144 -7.61 12.45 7.66
CA GLU A 144 -6.52 13.30 8.13
C GLU A 144 -6.98 14.20 9.28
N SER A 145 -6.04 14.63 10.08
CA SER A 145 -6.28 15.66 11.08
C SER A 145 -5.02 16.48 11.33
N ASN A 146 -5.20 17.79 11.58
CA ASN A 146 -4.13 18.73 11.81
C ASN A 146 -3.97 19.02 13.31
N GLY A 147 -2.75 19.34 13.72
CA GLY A 147 -2.42 19.73 15.10
C GLY A 147 -1.01 20.26 15.24
N MET A 148 -0.62 20.59 16.46
CA MET A 148 0.78 20.92 16.81
C MET A 148 1.59 19.64 17.04
N ASP A 149 0.92 18.59 17.53
CA ASP A 149 1.41 17.21 17.65
C ASP A 149 0.24 16.29 17.29
N VAL A 150 0.44 15.46 16.30
CA VAL A 150 -0.58 14.55 15.75
C VAL A 150 -0.29 13.09 16.04
N THR A 151 0.88 12.77 16.62
CA THR A 151 1.36 11.41 16.86
C THR A 151 0.44 10.65 17.81
N GLY A 152 -0.02 11.30 18.87
CA GLY A 152 -0.90 10.69 19.88
C GLY A 152 -2.34 10.41 19.42
N LYS A 153 -2.70 10.77 18.16
CA LYS A 153 -4.07 10.64 17.63
C LYS A 153 -4.19 9.62 16.50
N HIS A 154 -3.23 8.75 16.33
CA HIS A 154 -3.31 7.71 15.29
C HIS A 154 -4.36 6.65 15.61
N ASP A 155 -4.59 6.36 16.87
CA ASP A 155 -5.68 5.49 17.31
C ASP A 155 -7.05 6.03 16.89
N GLU A 156 -7.34 7.31 17.14
CA GLU A 156 -8.59 7.96 16.72
C GLU A 156 -8.79 7.90 15.20
N ARG A 157 -7.72 8.14 14.42
CA ARG A 157 -7.77 8.06 12.95
C ARG A 157 -8.02 6.64 12.46
N LEU A 158 -7.36 5.64 13.04
CA LEU A 158 -7.55 4.22 12.68
C LEU A 158 -8.96 3.75 13.03
N LYS A 159 -9.49 4.12 14.19
CA LYS A 159 -10.88 3.87 14.59
C LYS A 159 -11.85 4.47 13.59
N LYS A 160 -11.61 5.72 13.20
CA LYS A 160 -12.45 6.42 12.23
C LYS A 160 -12.48 5.71 10.87
N VAL A 161 -11.33 5.38 10.28
CA VAL A 161 -11.31 4.73 8.96
C VAL A 161 -11.93 3.33 8.99
N LEU A 162 -11.79 2.60 10.11
CA LEU A 162 -12.47 1.32 10.28
C LEU A 162 -14.00 1.50 10.33
N GLN A 163 -14.49 2.43 11.13
CA GLN A 163 -15.92 2.73 11.21
C GLN A 163 -16.47 3.22 9.87
N ASP A 164 -15.71 4.03 9.13
CA ASP A 164 -16.10 4.50 7.79
C ASP A 164 -16.21 3.32 6.79
N CYS A 165 -15.26 2.37 6.79
CA CYS A 165 -15.34 1.16 5.99
C CYS A 165 -16.57 0.30 6.33
N LEU A 166 -16.82 0.05 7.62
CA LEU A 166 -17.96 -0.73 8.09
C LEU A 166 -19.31 -0.03 7.82
N THR A 167 -19.33 1.30 7.91
CA THR A 167 -20.51 2.10 7.55
C THR A 167 -20.80 2.01 6.06
N ASN A 168 -19.79 2.00 5.21
CA ASN A 168 -19.94 1.85 3.78
C ASN A 168 -20.46 0.45 3.42
N TYR A 169 -19.96 -0.60 4.08
CA TYR A 169 -20.51 -1.94 3.95
C TYR A 169 -22.00 -2.00 4.33
N MET A 170 -22.39 -1.42 5.47
CA MET A 170 -23.77 -1.40 5.93
C MET A 170 -24.73 -0.69 4.93
N LYS A 171 -24.21 0.27 4.15
CA LYS A 171 -24.98 1.00 3.13
C LYS A 171 -25.05 0.28 1.78
N THR A 172 -24.21 -0.73 1.55
CA THR A 172 -24.19 -1.48 0.29
C THR A 172 -25.42 -2.37 0.19
N SER A 173 -26.17 -2.26 -0.91
CA SER A 173 -27.33 -3.11 -1.14
C SER A 173 -26.90 -4.55 -1.43
N ASP A 174 -27.77 -5.53 -1.14
CA ASP A 174 -27.47 -6.94 -1.40
C ASP A 174 -27.27 -7.24 -2.89
N THR A 175 -27.83 -6.44 -3.79
CA THR A 175 -27.64 -6.56 -5.24
C THR A 175 -26.25 -6.11 -5.70
N ASP A 176 -25.58 -5.26 -4.91
CA ASP A 176 -24.27 -4.70 -5.24
C ASP A 176 -23.13 -5.47 -4.59
N LYS A 177 -23.45 -6.47 -3.76
CA LYS A 177 -22.46 -7.34 -3.13
C LYS A 177 -21.82 -8.30 -4.13
N SER A 178 -20.51 -8.45 -4.07
CA SER A 178 -19.78 -9.48 -4.80
C SER A 178 -19.94 -10.85 -4.12
N ALA A 179 -19.58 -11.94 -4.81
CA ALA A 179 -19.60 -13.28 -4.26
C ALA A 179 -18.34 -14.05 -4.71
N LEU A 180 -17.18 -13.60 -4.24
CA LEU A 180 -15.90 -14.29 -4.46
C LEU A 180 -15.63 -15.24 -3.30
N VAL A 181 -15.40 -16.52 -3.58
CA VAL A 181 -15.06 -17.51 -2.54
C VAL A 181 -13.80 -17.07 -1.81
N PHE A 182 -13.90 -17.01 -0.48
CA PHE A 182 -12.79 -16.70 0.40
C PHE A 182 -12.23 -17.98 1.04
N ASP A 183 -10.93 -18.15 0.96
CA ASP A 183 -10.21 -19.19 1.70
C ASP A 183 -9.17 -18.49 2.59
N ALA A 184 -9.32 -18.63 3.89
CA ALA A 184 -8.40 -18.04 4.88
C ALA A 184 -6.97 -18.59 4.79
N ASN A 185 -6.82 -19.84 4.29
CA ASN A 185 -5.53 -20.51 4.10
C ASN A 185 -4.92 -20.21 2.72
N GLN A 186 -5.71 -19.69 1.82
CA GLN A 186 -5.20 -19.17 0.57
C GLN A 186 -4.42 -17.89 0.90
N SER A 187 -3.11 -18.01 1.15
CA SER A 187 -2.25 -16.86 0.88
C SER A 187 -2.71 -16.33 -0.47
N ILE A 188 -2.93 -15.02 -0.60
CA ILE A 188 -3.35 -14.41 -1.87
C ILE A 188 -2.30 -14.79 -2.93
N LYS A 189 -2.34 -16.03 -3.34
CA LYS A 189 -1.84 -16.49 -4.62
C LYS A 189 -2.97 -16.16 -5.59
N SER A 190 -3.29 -14.88 -5.69
CA SER A 190 -3.90 -14.41 -6.90
C SER A 190 -3.00 -14.96 -7.99
N LYS A 191 -3.56 -15.67 -8.95
CA LYS A 191 -2.82 -16.14 -10.10
C LYS A 191 -2.01 -14.96 -10.62
N ALA A 192 -0.67 -15.08 -10.63
CA ALA A 192 0.14 -13.97 -11.09
C ALA A 192 -0.42 -13.54 -12.44
N ILE A 193 -0.75 -12.27 -12.58
CA ILE A 193 -1.04 -11.74 -13.88
C ILE A 193 0.31 -11.72 -14.60
N THR A 194 0.56 -12.76 -15.36
CA THR A 194 1.80 -12.92 -16.17
C THR A 194 1.60 -12.41 -17.57
N ASP A 195 0.34 -12.23 -17.97
CA ASP A 195 -0.06 -11.86 -19.32
C ASP A 195 -0.81 -10.53 -19.33
N VAL A 196 -0.89 -9.90 -20.48
CA VAL A 196 -1.68 -8.69 -20.69
C VAL A 196 -3.16 -8.99 -20.36
N PRO A 197 -3.86 -8.14 -19.60
CA PRO A 197 -5.26 -8.30 -19.33
C PRO A 197 -6.12 -8.39 -20.60
N LEU A 198 -7.28 -9.04 -20.51
CA LEU A 198 -8.21 -9.13 -21.65
C LEU A 198 -8.53 -7.76 -22.22
N LYS A 199 -8.77 -7.69 -23.54
CA LYS A 199 -9.15 -6.45 -24.21
C LYS A 199 -10.40 -5.83 -23.57
N GLY A 200 -10.37 -4.51 -23.34
CA GLY A 200 -11.48 -3.71 -22.84
C GLY A 200 -11.04 -2.73 -21.76
N ILE A 201 -12.01 -2.11 -21.11
CA ILE A 201 -11.83 -1.04 -20.13
C ILE A 201 -12.10 -1.58 -18.74
N TYR A 202 -11.29 -1.17 -17.75
CA TYR A 202 -11.38 -1.60 -16.36
C TYR A 202 -11.72 -0.41 -15.46
N LEU A 203 -12.81 -0.50 -14.71
CA LEU A 203 -13.23 0.53 -13.76
C LEU A 203 -12.31 0.58 -12.55
N THR A 204 -11.93 -0.60 -12.06
CA THR A 204 -11.13 -0.79 -10.86
C THR A 204 -10.01 -1.80 -11.10
N TYR A 205 -9.03 -1.84 -10.18
CA TYR A 205 -8.02 -2.89 -10.22
C TYR A 205 -8.61 -4.28 -9.94
N VAL A 206 -9.65 -4.36 -9.13
CA VAL A 206 -10.35 -5.63 -8.87
C VAL A 206 -10.94 -6.22 -10.17
N ASP A 207 -11.42 -5.37 -11.08
CA ASP A 207 -11.90 -5.83 -12.38
C ASP A 207 -10.76 -6.41 -13.23
N VAL A 208 -9.55 -5.84 -13.12
CA VAL A 208 -8.35 -6.41 -13.78
C VAL A 208 -8.06 -7.80 -13.22
N LEU A 209 -8.02 -7.95 -11.88
CA LEU A 209 -7.78 -9.25 -11.22
C LEU A 209 -8.82 -10.29 -11.59
N ASN A 210 -10.06 -9.90 -11.75
CA ASN A 210 -11.18 -10.78 -12.10
C ASN A 210 -11.32 -11.03 -13.60
N GLY A 211 -10.52 -10.37 -14.45
CA GLY A 211 -10.65 -10.46 -15.89
C GLY A 211 -12.01 -10.00 -16.40
N LYS A 212 -12.58 -8.93 -15.81
CA LYS A 212 -13.90 -8.39 -16.11
C LYS A 212 -13.83 -7.00 -16.72
N PRO A 213 -13.38 -6.85 -17.97
CA PRO A 213 -13.44 -5.57 -18.65
C PRO A 213 -14.88 -5.22 -19.03
N ILE A 214 -15.19 -3.94 -19.12
CA ILE A 214 -16.40 -3.46 -19.81
C ILE A 214 -16.12 -3.28 -21.29
N ASP A 215 -17.19 -3.21 -22.07
CA ASP A 215 -17.14 -3.02 -23.52
C ASP A 215 -16.45 -1.70 -23.91
N ASP A 216 -15.56 -1.78 -24.91
CA ASP A 216 -14.78 -0.66 -25.42
C ASP A 216 -15.28 -0.09 -26.74
N THR A 217 -16.42 -0.54 -27.28
CA THR A 217 -16.92 -0.16 -28.63
C THR A 217 -17.13 1.34 -28.82
N ASN A 218 -17.48 2.05 -27.75
CA ASN A 218 -17.67 3.50 -27.77
C ASN A 218 -16.39 4.30 -27.51
N PHE A 219 -15.26 3.62 -27.35
CA PHE A 219 -14.00 4.29 -27.00
C PHE A 219 -12.98 4.19 -28.12
N GLU A 220 -12.10 5.17 -28.14
CA GLU A 220 -10.94 5.22 -29.03
C GLU A 220 -9.69 5.54 -28.21
N ILE A 221 -8.62 4.82 -28.50
CA ILE A 221 -7.31 5.05 -27.87
C ILE A 221 -6.54 6.06 -28.73
N THR A 222 -6.18 7.18 -28.17
CA THR A 222 -5.35 8.19 -28.81
C THR A 222 -3.99 8.29 -28.12
N ASN A 223 -2.94 8.58 -28.90
CA ASN A 223 -1.58 8.71 -28.41
C ASN A 223 -1.03 10.11 -28.76
N LYS A 224 -0.52 10.83 -27.76
CA LYS A 224 0.16 12.10 -27.90
C LYS A 224 1.51 12.05 -27.15
N LYS A 225 2.61 11.88 -27.86
CA LYS A 225 3.97 11.82 -27.25
C LYS A 225 4.09 10.77 -26.13
N GLU A 226 3.77 9.52 -26.42
CA GLU A 226 3.79 8.38 -25.50
C GLU A 226 2.82 8.48 -24.31
N LYS A 227 1.92 9.46 -24.33
CA LYS A 227 0.80 9.57 -23.41
C LYS A 227 -0.46 9.08 -24.11
N PHE A 228 -1.16 8.15 -23.46
CA PHE A 228 -2.35 7.55 -24.01
C PHE A 228 -3.59 8.15 -23.36
N TYR A 229 -4.64 8.28 -24.14
CA TYR A 229 -5.92 8.83 -23.70
C TYR A 229 -7.04 7.93 -24.18
N LEU A 230 -8.05 7.79 -23.38
CA LEU A 230 -9.28 7.09 -23.72
C LEU A 230 -10.34 8.12 -24.10
N PHE A 231 -10.70 8.14 -25.37
CA PHE A 231 -11.68 9.07 -25.90
C PHE A 231 -13.03 8.38 -26.05
N ASN A 232 -14.07 8.93 -25.40
CA ASN A 232 -15.42 8.43 -25.50
C ASN A 232 -16.14 9.11 -26.67
N LYS A 233 -16.49 8.34 -27.71
CA LYS A 233 -17.16 8.83 -28.91
C LYS A 233 -18.58 9.32 -28.65
N ALA A 234 -19.28 8.73 -27.65
CA ALA A 234 -20.63 9.09 -27.32
C ALA A 234 -20.73 10.47 -26.63
N THR A 235 -19.75 10.79 -25.77
CA THR A 235 -19.68 12.06 -25.05
C THR A 235 -18.75 13.08 -25.71
N ASN A 236 -17.98 12.66 -26.73
CA ASN A 236 -16.96 13.44 -27.43
C ASN A 236 -15.92 14.03 -26.45
N SER A 237 -15.48 13.26 -25.48
CA SER A 237 -14.57 13.70 -24.42
C SER A 237 -13.50 12.67 -24.04
N GLU A 238 -12.37 13.15 -23.53
CA GLU A 238 -11.35 12.29 -22.91
C GLU A 238 -11.85 11.82 -21.53
N GLU A 239 -11.72 10.53 -21.25
CA GLU A 239 -12.15 9.90 -20.01
C GLU A 239 -10.95 9.48 -19.15
N LEU A 240 -10.95 9.90 -17.89
CA LEU A 240 -9.94 9.55 -16.88
C LEU A 240 -10.54 8.87 -15.64
N ASN A 241 -11.81 8.41 -15.75
CA ASN A 241 -12.52 7.82 -14.61
C ASN A 241 -12.19 6.33 -14.42
N TYR A 242 -11.61 5.69 -15.43
CA TYR A 242 -11.29 4.28 -15.43
C TYR A 242 -9.91 4.02 -14.81
N TYR A 243 -9.74 2.82 -14.25
CA TYR A 243 -8.45 2.35 -13.74
C TYR A 243 -7.44 2.18 -14.88
N GLY A 244 -7.87 1.55 -15.95
CA GLY A 244 -7.03 1.27 -17.10
C GLY A 244 -7.81 0.70 -18.27
N PHE A 245 -7.11 0.42 -19.34
CA PHE A 245 -7.64 -0.29 -20.51
C PHE A 245 -6.59 -1.19 -21.15
N SER A 246 -7.03 -2.23 -21.83
CA SER A 246 -6.17 -3.13 -22.61
C SER A 246 -6.62 -3.17 -24.08
N ASP A 247 -5.65 -3.15 -24.98
CA ASP A 247 -5.86 -3.38 -26.42
C ASP A 247 -5.64 -4.86 -26.83
N ALA A 248 -5.41 -5.75 -25.86
CA ALA A 248 -5.01 -7.14 -25.93
C ALA A 248 -3.50 -7.38 -26.15
N GLU A 249 -2.74 -6.39 -26.60
CA GLU A 249 -1.29 -6.46 -26.73
C GLU A 249 -0.60 -5.74 -25.58
N ASN A 250 -1.23 -4.68 -25.06
CA ASN A 250 -0.69 -3.83 -24.02
C ASN A 250 -1.77 -3.49 -23.00
N PHE A 251 -1.32 -3.26 -21.77
CA PHE A 251 -2.15 -2.72 -20.72
C PHE A 251 -1.72 -1.30 -20.36
N TYR A 252 -2.69 -0.41 -20.21
CA TYR A 252 -2.48 1.01 -19.94
C TYR A 252 -3.17 1.38 -18.63
N ILE A 253 -2.43 1.94 -17.69
CA ILE A 253 -2.93 2.32 -16.36
C ILE A 253 -3.05 3.83 -16.26
N ASN A 254 -4.13 4.30 -15.65
CA ASN A 254 -4.39 5.70 -15.38
C ASN A 254 -3.43 6.24 -14.32
N VAL A 255 -2.40 6.95 -14.77
CA VAL A 255 -1.39 7.53 -13.86
C VAL A 255 -1.86 8.80 -13.14
N SER A 256 -3.01 9.36 -13.51
CA SER A 256 -3.55 10.54 -12.82
C SER A 256 -3.90 10.27 -11.35
N LYS A 257 -4.08 9.00 -10.99
CA LYS A 257 -4.28 8.56 -9.61
C LYS A 257 -2.98 8.60 -8.79
N TYR A 258 -1.83 8.57 -9.44
CA TYR A 258 -0.51 8.44 -8.83
C TYR A 258 0.40 9.63 -9.08
N ALA A 259 0.10 10.43 -10.09
CA ALA A 259 0.94 11.52 -10.56
C ALA A 259 0.12 12.76 -10.92
N SER A 260 0.80 13.88 -11.12
CA SER A 260 0.15 15.12 -11.58
C SER A 260 -0.26 15.08 -13.06
N SER A 261 0.20 14.07 -13.81
CA SER A 261 -0.11 13.93 -15.23
C SER A 261 -1.45 13.23 -15.46
N LYS A 262 -2.29 13.81 -16.32
CA LYS A 262 -3.62 13.29 -16.65
C LYS A 262 -3.55 12.47 -17.95
N HIS A 263 -3.16 11.20 -17.86
CA HIS A 263 -3.11 10.28 -19.02
C HIS A 263 -3.07 8.83 -18.54
N TYR A 264 -3.15 7.90 -19.47
CA TYR A 264 -2.84 6.49 -19.26
C TYR A 264 -1.40 6.23 -19.71
N ALA A 265 -0.65 5.48 -18.94
CA ALA A 265 0.71 5.06 -19.25
C ALA A 265 0.74 3.58 -19.63
N LYS A 266 1.49 3.26 -20.70
CA LYS A 266 1.75 1.88 -21.08
C LYS A 266 2.55 1.17 -19.99
N THR A 267 2.22 -0.09 -19.74
CA THR A 267 2.90 -0.93 -18.74
C THR A 267 3.75 -2.01 -19.40
N GLU A 268 4.76 -2.49 -18.70
CA GLU A 268 5.51 -3.71 -18.98
C GLU A 268 5.45 -4.60 -17.75
N ILE A 269 5.19 -5.90 -17.90
CA ILE A 269 5.17 -6.82 -16.76
C ILE A 269 6.60 -7.29 -16.46
N ILE A 270 7.08 -7.02 -15.25
CA ILE A 270 8.39 -7.45 -14.77
C ILE A 270 8.19 -8.17 -13.43
N ASN A 271 8.42 -9.47 -13.40
CA ASN A 271 8.30 -10.30 -12.20
C ASN A 271 7.00 -10.07 -11.39
N GLY A 272 5.84 -10.15 -12.05
CA GLY A 272 4.53 -9.98 -11.40
C GLY A 272 4.24 -8.53 -10.98
N LYS A 273 4.87 -7.55 -11.62
CA LYS A 273 4.61 -6.12 -11.41
C LYS A 273 4.47 -5.40 -12.74
N TYR A 274 3.50 -4.50 -12.83
CA TYR A 274 3.40 -3.56 -13.94
C TYR A 274 4.45 -2.47 -13.73
N TYR A 275 5.45 -2.42 -14.59
CA TYR A 275 6.44 -1.35 -14.65
C TYR A 275 5.92 -0.21 -15.53
N ILE A 276 5.98 1.02 -15.03
CA ILE A 276 5.60 2.24 -15.73
C ILE A 276 6.79 3.18 -15.72
N GLU A 277 7.21 3.62 -16.90
CA GLU A 277 8.28 4.59 -17.05
C GLU A 277 7.81 6.04 -16.80
N ASN A 278 8.71 6.87 -16.35
CA ASN A 278 8.59 8.34 -16.40
C ASN A 278 7.30 8.93 -15.79
N VAL A 279 6.95 8.46 -14.60
CA VAL A 279 5.85 9.08 -13.83
C VAL A 279 6.36 10.34 -13.16
N ILE A 280 5.81 11.50 -13.54
CA ILE A 280 6.15 12.78 -12.92
C ILE A 280 5.35 12.89 -11.63
N TYR A 281 6.07 12.90 -10.54
CA TYR A 281 5.54 12.93 -9.21
C TYR A 281 5.59 14.34 -8.64
N ASN A 282 4.48 14.82 -8.06
CA ASN A 282 4.39 16.12 -7.44
C ASN A 282 4.24 15.95 -5.91
N SER A 283 5.01 16.72 -5.13
CA SER A 283 4.98 16.67 -3.66
C SER A 283 3.58 16.92 -3.06
N ASN A 284 2.71 17.67 -3.74
CA ASN A 284 1.32 17.84 -3.30
C ASN A 284 0.48 16.56 -3.45
N ASN A 285 0.81 15.69 -4.40
CA ASN A 285 0.17 14.39 -4.56
C ASN A 285 0.77 13.35 -3.60
N ALA A 286 1.97 13.57 -3.08
CA ALA A 286 2.64 12.71 -2.13
C ALA A 286 1.81 12.47 -0.86
N ILE A 287 1.13 13.51 -0.40
CA ILE A 287 0.28 13.47 0.78
C ILE A 287 -0.97 12.63 0.50
N ALA A 288 -1.63 12.89 -0.63
CA ALA A 288 -2.77 12.12 -1.08
C ALA A 288 -2.39 10.65 -1.34
N MET A 289 -1.19 10.40 -1.85
CA MET A 289 -0.68 9.05 -2.11
C MET A 289 -0.27 8.32 -0.84
N GLY A 290 0.32 8.99 0.14
CA GLY A 290 0.55 8.43 1.48
C GLY A 290 -0.76 8.00 2.12
N ALA A 291 -1.81 8.80 1.97
CA ALA A 291 -3.16 8.49 2.43
C ALA A 291 -3.86 7.38 1.62
N MET A 292 -3.49 7.16 0.35
CA MET A 292 -4.09 6.15 -0.53
C MET A 292 -3.31 4.84 -0.61
N PHE A 293 -1.99 4.86 -0.39
CA PHE A 293 -1.09 3.76 -0.73
C PHE A 293 -0.06 3.41 0.37
N GLY A 294 -0.23 3.93 1.57
CA GLY A 294 0.56 3.52 2.74
C GLY A 294 2.03 3.96 2.73
N LEU A 295 2.88 3.13 3.32
CA LEU A 295 4.32 3.37 3.52
C LEU A 295 5.07 3.81 2.26
N ILE A 296 4.69 3.25 1.15
CA ILE A 296 5.31 3.51 -0.15
C ILE A 296 5.04 4.94 -0.57
N GLY A 297 3.83 5.44 -0.37
CA GLY A 297 3.46 6.82 -0.68
C GLY A 297 4.24 7.88 0.12
N VAL A 298 4.61 7.59 1.38
CA VAL A 298 5.34 8.55 2.26
C VAL A 298 6.84 8.53 2.03
N ALA A 299 7.45 7.39 1.76
CA ALA A 299 8.87 7.32 1.39
C ALA A 299 9.15 8.19 0.15
N ILE A 300 8.18 8.26 -0.77
CA ILE A 300 8.25 9.04 -2.00
C ILE A 300 8.05 10.53 -1.73
N ALA A 301 7.15 10.90 -0.82
CA ALA A 301 6.92 12.29 -0.44
C ALA A 301 8.19 12.99 0.06
N SER A 302 9.09 12.23 0.70
CA SER A 302 10.36 12.74 1.20
C SER A 302 11.48 12.77 0.16
N ALA A 303 11.32 12.06 -0.97
CA ALA A 303 12.30 11.95 -2.05
C ALA A 303 11.92 12.74 -3.30
N ALA A 304 10.71 13.31 -3.34
CA ALA A 304 10.18 13.99 -4.50
C ALA A 304 10.85 15.36 -4.71
N SER A 305 11.87 15.36 -5.52
CA SER A 305 12.11 16.43 -6.45
C SER A 305 11.15 16.25 -7.65
N ASP A 306 10.84 17.29 -8.41
CA ASP A 306 10.00 17.27 -9.64
C ASP A 306 10.57 16.33 -10.74
N SER A 307 11.25 15.27 -10.36
CA SER A 307 11.92 14.33 -11.26
C SER A 307 11.00 13.18 -11.62
N SER A 308 11.04 12.82 -12.90
CA SER A 308 10.42 11.61 -13.41
C SER A 308 11.01 10.37 -12.75
N THR A 309 10.16 9.54 -12.16
CA THR A 309 10.57 8.32 -11.46
C THR A 309 9.75 7.15 -11.95
N PRO A 310 10.36 5.98 -12.26
CA PRO A 310 9.60 4.80 -12.61
C PRO A 310 8.73 4.32 -11.45
N MET A 311 7.57 3.74 -11.79
CA MET A 311 6.62 3.19 -10.84
C MET A 311 6.39 1.71 -11.13
N LEU A 312 6.26 0.93 -10.07
CA LEU A 312 5.79 -0.45 -10.11
C LEU A 312 4.39 -0.51 -9.52
N ILE A 313 3.54 -1.35 -10.10
CA ILE A 313 2.26 -1.72 -9.49
C ILE A 313 2.26 -3.24 -9.37
N ASP A 314 2.08 -3.73 -8.16
CA ASP A 314 2.03 -5.16 -7.88
C ASP A 314 0.84 -5.80 -8.59
N CYS A 315 1.07 -6.84 -9.40
CA CYS A 315 0.03 -7.51 -10.18
C CYS A 315 -0.96 -8.33 -9.34
N TYR A 316 -0.67 -8.56 -8.06
CA TYR A 316 -1.57 -9.27 -7.16
C TYR A 316 -2.47 -8.34 -6.36
N THR A 317 -1.94 -7.19 -5.98
CA THR A 317 -2.59 -6.31 -5.01
C THR A 317 -2.97 -4.94 -5.56
N GLY A 318 -2.43 -4.55 -6.72
CA GLY A 318 -2.58 -3.21 -7.25
C GLY A 318 -1.79 -2.13 -6.49
N GLN A 319 -0.94 -2.54 -5.54
CA GLN A 319 -0.16 -1.61 -4.72
C GLN A 319 0.95 -0.96 -5.55
N PRO A 320 1.02 0.38 -5.63
CA PRO A 320 2.09 1.08 -6.31
C PRO A 320 3.34 1.18 -5.44
N SER A 321 4.50 1.16 -6.08
CA SER A 321 5.80 1.52 -5.50
C SER A 321 6.59 2.31 -6.52
N PHE A 322 7.43 3.25 -6.04
CA PHE A 322 8.24 4.08 -6.92
C PHE A 322 9.71 3.68 -6.78
N LEU A 323 10.41 3.62 -7.87
CA LEU A 323 11.82 3.27 -7.90
C LEU A 323 12.70 4.51 -7.78
N SER A 324 12.58 5.21 -6.63
CA SER A 324 13.48 6.31 -6.30
C SER A 324 14.92 5.83 -6.07
N ASP A 325 15.88 6.74 -6.03
CA ASP A 325 17.28 6.42 -5.72
C ASP A 325 17.44 5.73 -4.36
N SER A 326 16.65 6.19 -3.38
CA SER A 326 16.67 5.61 -2.02
C SER A 326 16.09 4.20 -2.00
N GLU A 327 14.96 3.98 -2.69
CA GLU A 327 14.31 2.68 -2.81
C GLU A 327 15.19 1.66 -3.50
N MET A 328 15.78 2.04 -4.65
CA MET A 328 16.74 1.19 -5.37
C MET A 328 17.95 0.82 -4.49
N LYS A 329 18.49 1.77 -3.73
CA LYS A 329 19.62 1.47 -2.83
C LYS A 329 19.25 0.51 -1.71
N VAL A 330 18.06 0.66 -1.12
CA VAL A 330 17.56 -0.25 -0.08
C VAL A 330 17.33 -1.64 -0.66
N MET A 331 16.63 -1.74 -1.78
CA MET A 331 16.35 -3.01 -2.45
C MET A 331 17.63 -3.75 -2.88
N LEU A 332 18.63 -3.03 -3.36
CA LEU A 332 19.88 -3.61 -3.85
C LEU A 332 20.93 -3.81 -2.73
N SER A 333 20.66 -3.40 -1.49
CA SER A 333 21.63 -3.52 -0.39
C SER A 333 22.11 -4.95 -0.12
N PRO A 334 21.31 -6.02 -0.29
CA PRO A 334 21.78 -7.39 -0.17
C PRO A 334 22.67 -7.86 -1.34
N TYR A 335 22.69 -7.12 -2.46
CA TYR A 335 23.39 -7.46 -3.71
C TYR A 335 24.46 -6.40 -4.04
N PRO A 336 25.68 -6.48 -3.43
CA PRO A 336 26.70 -5.43 -3.54
C PRO A 336 27.09 -5.05 -4.97
N GLU A 337 27.17 -6.04 -5.87
CA GLU A 337 27.52 -5.81 -7.28
C GLU A 337 26.44 -5.00 -8.02
N LEU A 338 25.16 -5.35 -7.83
CA LEU A 338 24.04 -4.59 -8.42
C LEU A 338 23.92 -3.20 -7.81
N LEU A 339 24.17 -3.08 -6.50
CA LEU A 339 24.19 -1.78 -5.83
C LEU A 339 25.30 -0.88 -6.38
N LYS A 340 26.48 -1.45 -6.66
CA LYS A 340 27.59 -0.72 -7.28
C LYS A 340 27.22 -0.30 -8.70
N GLU A 341 26.70 -1.23 -9.53
CA GLU A 341 26.23 -0.93 -10.89
C GLU A 341 25.21 0.22 -10.87
N PHE A 342 24.24 0.19 -9.95
CA PHE A 342 23.28 1.26 -9.82
C PHE A 342 23.90 2.61 -9.42
N LYS A 343 24.86 2.60 -8.50
CA LYS A 343 25.56 3.84 -8.09
C LYS A 343 26.38 4.47 -9.21
N ASP A 344 26.95 3.64 -10.06
CA ASP A 344 27.82 4.05 -11.17
C ASP A 344 27.02 4.42 -12.43
N SER A 345 25.72 4.08 -12.49
CA SER A 345 24.82 4.36 -13.61
C SER A 345 24.34 5.83 -13.64
N ASN A 346 23.80 6.27 -14.77
CA ASN A 346 23.12 7.57 -14.92
C ASN A 346 21.74 7.61 -14.23
N LYS A 347 21.26 6.47 -13.71
CA LYS A 347 19.97 6.30 -13.03
C LYS A 347 18.78 6.72 -13.87
N SER A 348 18.87 6.60 -15.17
CA SER A 348 17.76 6.75 -16.10
C SER A 348 16.70 5.67 -15.86
N SER A 349 15.47 5.90 -16.32
CA SER A 349 14.39 4.89 -16.21
C SER A 349 14.78 3.56 -16.85
N LEU A 350 15.49 3.62 -18.00
CA LEU A 350 15.95 2.42 -18.69
C LEU A 350 16.99 1.63 -17.86
N GLU A 351 18.00 2.31 -17.29
CA GLU A 351 19.02 1.66 -16.46
C GLU A 351 18.42 1.07 -15.18
N ARG A 352 17.48 1.79 -14.55
CA ARG A 352 16.72 1.26 -13.39
C ARG A 352 15.96 -0.01 -13.77
N LYS A 353 15.32 -0.03 -14.94
CA LYS A 353 14.61 -1.20 -15.46
C LYS A 353 15.53 -2.40 -15.65
N GLU A 354 16.68 -2.20 -16.27
CA GLU A 354 17.65 -3.29 -16.50
C GLU A 354 18.23 -3.83 -15.19
N ILE A 355 18.57 -2.95 -14.24
CA ILE A 355 19.05 -3.37 -12.92
C ILE A 355 17.95 -4.08 -12.13
N LEU A 356 16.71 -3.63 -12.24
CA LEU A 356 15.55 -4.28 -11.63
C LEU A 356 15.35 -5.71 -12.18
N LYS A 357 15.49 -5.92 -13.49
CA LYS A 357 15.43 -7.25 -14.10
C LYS A 357 16.52 -8.17 -13.56
N LYS A 358 17.76 -7.68 -13.47
CA LYS A 358 18.89 -8.43 -12.87
C LYS A 358 18.61 -8.77 -11.40
N TYR A 359 18.09 -7.83 -10.64
CA TYR A 359 17.72 -8.06 -9.24
C TYR A 359 16.72 -9.21 -9.11
N TYR A 360 15.62 -9.20 -9.88
CA TYR A 360 14.65 -10.28 -9.83
C TYR A 360 15.22 -11.62 -10.32
N GLN A 361 16.14 -11.62 -11.26
CA GLN A 361 16.84 -12.85 -11.67
C GLN A 361 17.71 -13.41 -10.52
N ALA A 362 18.39 -12.54 -9.79
CA ALA A 362 19.21 -12.95 -8.64
C ALA A 362 18.35 -13.52 -7.49
N THR A 363 17.18 -12.92 -7.21
CA THR A 363 16.27 -13.38 -6.15
C THR A 363 15.53 -14.70 -6.46
N LEU A 364 15.51 -15.13 -7.72
CA LEU A 364 14.90 -16.42 -8.11
C LEU A 364 15.86 -17.61 -7.95
N VAL A 365 17.15 -17.35 -7.71
CA VAL A 365 18.20 -18.39 -7.59
C VAL A 365 18.48 -18.78 -6.14
N GLU A 366 17.99 -18.00 -5.18
CA GLU A 366 18.00 -18.30 -3.74
C GLU A 366 16.74 -19.06 -3.32
#